data_dcfe146b5c40d60829c98962eba3b8e1
#
_entry.id   dcfe146b5c40d60829c98962eba3b8e1
#
_cell.length_a   1.000
_cell.length_b   1.000
_cell.length_c   1.000
_cell.angle_alpha   90.00
_cell.angle_beta   90.00
_cell.angle_gamma   90.00
#
_symmetry.space_group_name_H-M   'P 1'
#
loop_
_entity.id
_entity.type
_entity.pdbx_description
1 polymer ?
#
loop_
_entity_poly.entity_id
_entity_poly.type
_entity_poly.pdbx_seq_one_letter_code
_entity_poly.pdbx_strand_id
1 'polypeptide(L)'
;MVNETADSLRIKPLNELPEHMCWDEFKSVASAEASMSFTYCDAITHQLVDVVQDRKMENLVRYFNQFPLQTRLNVKTISIDMYAPYIEVIKRLFPKAKIIIDPFHIIQALNRELNKTRTRKMNQVRYKDRQLYNKLKRYWKLILKNRDELQSYNYKYYRLFD
;
A
#
# COMPACT_ATOMS: atom_id res chain seq x y z
N MET A 1 -21.65 -23.96 1.42
CA MET A 1 -21.83 -23.13 2.65
C MET A 1 -20.95 -21.86 2.67
N VAL A 2 -19.65 -21.89 2.41
CA VAL A 2 -18.81 -20.66 2.42
C VAL A 2 -19.13 -19.72 1.25
N ASN A 3 -19.47 -20.24 0.08
CA ASN A 3 -19.80 -19.44 -1.11
C ASN A 3 -21.16 -18.71 -1.01
N GLU A 4 -22.15 -19.32 -0.38
CA GLU A 4 -23.47 -18.71 -0.17
C GLU A 4 -23.42 -17.54 0.81
N THR A 5 -22.51 -17.62 1.81
CA THR A 5 -22.31 -16.54 2.78
C THR A 5 -21.60 -15.34 2.16
N ALA A 6 -20.66 -15.57 1.23
CA ALA A 6 -19.95 -14.49 0.53
C ALA A 6 -20.87 -13.71 -0.42
N ASP A 7 -21.78 -14.40 -1.12
CA ASP A 7 -22.74 -13.74 -2.00
C ASP A 7 -23.82 -12.95 -1.24
N SER A 8 -24.17 -13.38 -0.01
CA SER A 8 -25.08 -12.64 0.86
C SER A 8 -24.47 -11.39 1.50
N LEU A 9 -23.14 -11.28 1.52
CA LEU A 9 -22.39 -10.13 2.04
C LEU A 9 -22.04 -9.10 0.97
N ARG A 10 -22.44 -9.29 -0.30
CA ARG A 10 -22.23 -8.27 -1.34
C ARG A 10 -23.03 -7.02 -0.99
N ILE A 11 -22.29 -5.98 -0.63
CA ILE A 11 -22.83 -4.70 -0.18
C ILE A 11 -23.38 -3.87 -1.35
N LYS A 12 -22.96 -4.16 -2.60
CA LYS A 12 -23.42 -3.43 -3.81
C LYS A 12 -23.74 -4.39 -4.97
N PRO A 13 -24.74 -4.05 -5.80
CA PRO A 13 -25.05 -4.82 -7.00
C PRO A 13 -23.86 -4.77 -7.99
N LEU A 14 -23.65 -5.88 -8.72
CA LEU A 14 -22.59 -6.01 -9.76
C LEU A 14 -22.64 -4.94 -10.88
N ASN A 15 -23.65 -4.10 -10.89
CA ASN A 15 -23.83 -3.07 -11.92
C ASN A 15 -23.21 -1.71 -11.52
N GLU A 16 -22.66 -1.58 -10.31
CA GLU A 16 -22.14 -0.31 -9.81
C GLU A 16 -20.69 -0.47 -9.36
N LEU A 17 -19.86 0.47 -9.78
CA LEU A 17 -18.50 0.68 -9.29
C LEU A 17 -18.36 2.13 -8.84
N PRO A 18 -17.62 2.40 -7.77
CA PRO A 18 -17.31 3.78 -7.39
C PRO A 18 -16.56 4.50 -8.51
N GLU A 19 -16.83 5.80 -8.69
CA GLU A 19 -16.08 6.63 -9.64
C GLU A 19 -14.61 6.78 -9.23
N HIS A 20 -14.33 6.70 -7.93
CA HIS A 20 -13.01 6.79 -7.34
C HIS A 20 -12.78 5.57 -6.45
N MET A 21 -11.79 4.76 -6.77
CA MET A 21 -11.48 3.54 -6.04
C MET A 21 -10.10 3.60 -5.40
N CYS A 22 -9.96 2.96 -4.24
CA CYS A 22 -8.67 2.57 -3.67
C CYS A 22 -8.56 1.05 -3.72
N TRP A 23 -7.50 0.56 -4.32
CA TRP A 23 -7.15 -0.85 -4.41
C TRP A 23 -6.03 -1.17 -3.43
N ASP A 24 -6.21 -2.22 -2.68
CA ASP A 24 -5.22 -2.69 -1.71
C ASP A 24 -5.24 -4.21 -1.60
N GLU A 25 -4.30 -4.77 -0.87
CA GLU A 25 -4.18 -6.19 -0.63
C GLU A 25 -3.91 -6.48 0.84
N PHE A 26 -4.36 -7.63 1.29
CA PHE A 26 -4.08 -8.10 2.63
C PHE A 26 -3.77 -9.60 2.64
N LYS A 27 -3.09 -10.03 3.69
CA LYS A 27 -2.80 -11.43 3.89
C LYS A 27 -4.08 -12.20 4.18
N SER A 28 -4.37 -13.20 3.36
CA SER A 28 -5.54 -14.05 3.52
C SER A 28 -5.45 -14.87 4.82
N VAL A 29 -6.59 -15.33 5.31
CA VAL A 29 -6.64 -16.27 6.42
C VAL A 29 -6.04 -17.64 6.03
N ALA A 30 -5.57 -18.40 7.01
CA ALA A 30 -4.88 -19.66 6.76
C ALA A 30 -5.73 -20.72 6.01
N SER A 31 -7.05 -20.59 6.05
CA SER A 31 -8.00 -21.47 5.35
C SER A 31 -8.27 -21.03 3.89
N ALA A 32 -7.78 -19.88 3.44
CA ALA A 32 -7.96 -19.41 2.08
C ALA A 32 -6.96 -20.10 1.13
N GLU A 33 -7.39 -20.38 -0.10
CA GLU A 33 -6.55 -21.01 -1.13
C GLU A 33 -5.38 -20.10 -1.55
N ALA A 34 -5.62 -18.78 -1.60
CA ALA A 34 -4.61 -17.80 -1.95
C ALA A 34 -4.01 -17.15 -0.70
N SER A 35 -2.69 -16.92 -0.71
CA SER A 35 -1.96 -16.29 0.38
C SER A 35 -2.28 -14.80 0.57
N MET A 36 -2.76 -14.13 -0.49
CA MET A 36 -3.09 -12.71 -0.52
C MET A 36 -4.45 -12.52 -1.18
N SER A 37 -5.31 -11.75 -0.51
CA SER A 37 -6.59 -11.31 -1.03
C SER A 37 -6.48 -9.86 -1.53
N PHE A 38 -7.26 -9.56 -2.55
CA PHE A 38 -7.44 -8.21 -3.08
C PHE A 38 -8.69 -7.59 -2.46
N THR A 39 -8.63 -6.30 -2.19
CA THR A 39 -9.76 -5.52 -1.71
C THR A 39 -9.82 -4.19 -2.42
N TYR A 40 -11.02 -3.62 -2.53
CA TYR A 40 -11.17 -2.25 -2.98
C TYR A 40 -12.30 -1.54 -2.25
N CYS A 41 -12.11 -0.25 -2.07
CA CYS A 41 -13.07 0.63 -1.41
C CYS A 41 -13.36 1.85 -2.29
N ASP A 42 -14.45 2.51 -1.97
CA ASP A 42 -14.77 3.84 -2.47
C ASP A 42 -13.81 4.86 -1.82
N ALA A 43 -13.05 5.58 -2.65
CA ALA A 43 -12.05 6.55 -2.16
C ALA A 43 -12.66 7.79 -1.50
N ILE A 44 -13.95 8.06 -1.71
CA ILE A 44 -14.65 9.22 -1.14
C ILE A 44 -15.31 8.86 0.19
N THR A 45 -16.06 7.76 0.21
CA THR A 45 -16.82 7.34 1.39
C THR A 45 -16.02 6.44 2.33
N HIS A 46 -14.89 5.91 1.86
CA HIS A 46 -14.05 4.91 2.54
C HIS A 46 -14.78 3.59 2.84
N GLN A 47 -15.93 3.36 2.21
CA GLN A 47 -16.66 2.11 2.38
C GLN A 47 -16.01 0.99 1.58
N LEU A 48 -15.83 -0.15 2.22
CA LEU A 48 -15.43 -1.38 1.57
C LEU A 48 -16.49 -1.75 0.52
N VAL A 49 -16.05 -2.02 -0.71
CA VAL A 49 -16.95 -2.44 -1.79
C VAL A 49 -16.98 -3.94 -1.93
N ASP A 50 -15.80 -4.58 -2.03
CA ASP A 50 -15.71 -6.03 -2.12
C ASP A 50 -14.30 -6.55 -1.78
N VAL A 51 -14.23 -7.86 -1.57
CA VAL A 51 -12.99 -8.61 -1.31
C VAL A 51 -12.92 -9.78 -2.29
N VAL A 52 -11.84 -9.83 -3.07
CA VAL A 52 -11.57 -10.90 -4.02
C VAL A 52 -10.50 -11.83 -3.44
N GLN A 53 -10.78 -13.12 -3.43
CA GLN A 53 -9.96 -14.12 -2.75
C GLN A 53 -8.50 -14.18 -3.22
N ASP A 54 -8.21 -13.85 -4.49
CA ASP A 54 -6.87 -13.87 -5.05
C ASP A 54 -6.57 -12.56 -5.80
N ARG A 55 -5.39 -11.97 -5.55
CA ARG A 55 -4.92 -10.73 -6.19
C ARG A 55 -4.29 -10.95 -7.57
N LYS A 56 -4.18 -12.18 -8.06
CA LYS A 56 -3.57 -12.47 -9.36
C LYS A 56 -4.31 -11.76 -10.49
N MET A 57 -3.54 -11.27 -11.46
CA MET A 57 -4.05 -10.50 -12.59
C MET A 57 -5.21 -11.20 -13.32
N GLU A 58 -5.11 -12.52 -13.55
CA GLU A 58 -6.14 -13.29 -14.24
C GLU A 58 -7.46 -13.30 -13.49
N ASN A 59 -7.42 -13.43 -12.16
CA ASN A 59 -8.61 -13.44 -11.31
C ASN A 59 -9.23 -12.04 -11.23
N LEU A 60 -8.43 -11.00 -11.15
CA LEU A 60 -8.92 -9.62 -11.17
C LEU A 60 -9.53 -9.26 -12.53
N VAL A 61 -8.93 -9.71 -13.63
CA VAL A 61 -9.49 -9.54 -14.97
C VAL A 61 -10.83 -10.25 -15.09
N ARG A 62 -10.93 -11.47 -14.60
CA ARG A 62 -12.19 -12.23 -14.59
C ARG A 62 -13.24 -11.54 -13.73
N TYR A 63 -12.86 -11.09 -12.55
CA TYR A 63 -13.75 -10.41 -11.60
C TYR A 63 -14.31 -9.10 -12.19
N PHE A 64 -13.45 -8.20 -12.66
CA PHE A 64 -13.91 -6.91 -13.17
C PHE A 64 -14.59 -7.00 -14.54
N ASN A 65 -14.38 -8.05 -15.32
CA ASN A 65 -15.14 -8.29 -16.55
C ASN A 65 -16.60 -8.67 -16.31
N GLN A 66 -16.99 -9.02 -15.08
CA GLN A 66 -18.40 -9.21 -14.71
C GLN A 66 -19.19 -7.89 -14.75
N PHE A 67 -18.49 -6.74 -14.60
CA PHE A 67 -19.11 -5.43 -14.69
C PHE A 67 -19.20 -4.99 -16.15
N PRO A 68 -20.35 -4.44 -16.58
CA PRO A 68 -20.51 -3.90 -17.92
C PRO A 68 -19.41 -2.87 -18.26
N LEU A 69 -19.04 -2.80 -19.54
CA LEU A 69 -18.04 -1.84 -20.00
C LEU A 69 -18.41 -0.40 -19.61
N GLN A 70 -19.70 -0.04 -19.71
CA GLN A 70 -20.17 1.30 -19.36
C GLN A 70 -19.89 1.63 -17.89
N THR A 71 -20.12 0.68 -16.98
CA THR A 71 -19.81 0.83 -15.55
C THR A 71 -18.31 1.06 -15.33
N ARG A 72 -17.47 0.30 -16.04
CA ARG A 72 -16.00 0.45 -15.96
C ARG A 72 -15.51 1.78 -16.56
N LEU A 73 -16.19 2.32 -17.57
CA LEU A 73 -15.91 3.62 -18.17
C LEU A 73 -16.27 4.81 -17.27
N ASN A 74 -17.13 4.61 -16.28
CA ASN A 74 -17.50 5.64 -15.31
C ASN A 74 -16.44 5.82 -14.21
N VAL A 75 -15.52 4.86 -14.06
CA VAL A 75 -14.43 4.97 -13.10
C VAL A 75 -13.44 6.03 -13.55
N LYS A 76 -13.21 7.03 -12.71
CA LYS A 76 -12.37 8.22 -12.99
C LYS A 76 -10.95 8.06 -12.45
N THR A 77 -10.80 7.52 -11.23
CA THR A 77 -9.49 7.33 -10.60
C THR A 77 -9.41 6.03 -9.85
N ILE A 78 -8.23 5.41 -9.87
CA ILE A 78 -7.91 4.24 -9.07
C ILE A 78 -6.59 4.49 -8.37
N SER A 79 -6.63 4.58 -7.04
CA SER A 79 -5.46 4.66 -6.18
C SER A 79 -4.93 3.26 -5.89
N ILE A 80 -3.63 3.06 -6.08
CA ILE A 80 -2.96 1.77 -5.88
C ILE A 80 -1.63 1.95 -5.15
N ASP A 81 -1.11 0.85 -4.62
CA ASP A 81 0.30 0.76 -4.26
C ASP A 81 1.20 0.71 -5.52
N MET A 82 2.49 0.44 -5.36
CA MET A 82 3.44 0.32 -6.47
C MET A 82 3.48 -1.08 -7.10
N TYR A 83 2.40 -1.87 -7.00
CA TYR A 83 2.35 -3.22 -7.56
C TYR A 83 2.05 -3.18 -9.07
N ALA A 84 3.08 -3.46 -9.87
CA ALA A 84 3.00 -3.33 -11.34
C ALA A 84 1.83 -4.07 -12.01
N PRO A 85 1.43 -5.30 -11.59
CA PRO A 85 0.30 -5.98 -12.19
C PRO A 85 -1.02 -5.22 -12.10
N TYR A 86 -1.25 -4.41 -11.06
CA TYR A 86 -2.45 -3.58 -10.98
C TYR A 86 -2.51 -2.54 -12.08
N ILE A 87 -1.36 -1.95 -12.44
CA ILE A 87 -1.29 -0.98 -13.54
C ILE A 87 -1.76 -1.60 -14.86
N GLU A 88 -1.37 -2.85 -15.13
CA GLU A 88 -1.78 -3.57 -16.34
C GLU A 88 -3.27 -3.88 -16.35
N VAL A 89 -3.81 -4.37 -15.23
CA VAL A 89 -5.25 -4.63 -15.07
C VAL A 89 -6.06 -3.35 -15.31
N ILE A 90 -5.64 -2.23 -14.71
CA ILE A 90 -6.34 -0.95 -14.81
C ILE A 90 -6.32 -0.45 -16.26
N LYS A 91 -5.16 -0.43 -16.90
CA LYS A 91 -5.04 0.01 -18.31
C LYS A 91 -5.91 -0.82 -19.26
N ARG A 92 -6.04 -2.12 -19.00
CA ARG A 92 -6.83 -3.02 -19.82
C ARG A 92 -8.34 -2.87 -19.59
N LEU A 93 -8.77 -2.69 -18.35
CA LEU A 93 -10.18 -2.79 -17.98
C LEU A 93 -10.86 -1.46 -17.71
N PHE A 94 -10.11 -0.42 -17.38
CA PHE A 94 -10.58 0.91 -17.00
C PHE A 94 -9.92 1.99 -17.85
N PRO A 95 -10.20 2.06 -19.16
CA PRO A 95 -9.44 2.88 -20.10
C PRO A 95 -9.54 4.40 -19.85
N LYS A 96 -10.54 4.85 -19.10
CA LYS A 96 -10.72 6.26 -18.71
C LYS A 96 -10.18 6.59 -17.32
N ALA A 97 -9.82 5.57 -16.53
CA ALA A 97 -9.36 5.79 -15.17
C ALA A 97 -7.92 6.32 -15.14
N LYS A 98 -7.69 7.34 -14.32
CA LYS A 98 -6.35 7.81 -13.98
C LYS A 98 -5.81 6.98 -12.81
N ILE A 99 -4.58 6.49 -12.95
CA ILE A 99 -3.90 5.76 -11.88
C ILE A 99 -3.25 6.76 -10.94
N ILE A 100 -3.50 6.61 -9.65
CA ILE A 100 -2.89 7.41 -8.58
C ILE A 100 -2.04 6.45 -7.75
N ILE A 101 -0.77 6.77 -7.57
CA ILE A 101 0.09 6.00 -6.64
C ILE A 101 -0.09 6.58 -5.24
N ASP A 102 -0.40 5.71 -4.28
CA ASP A 102 -0.57 6.12 -2.89
C ASP A 102 0.76 6.65 -2.31
N PRO A 103 0.80 7.94 -1.87
CA PRO A 103 1.99 8.55 -1.30
C PRO A 103 2.54 7.79 -0.08
N PHE A 104 1.68 7.14 0.70
CA PHE A 104 2.09 6.34 1.86
C PHE A 104 3.09 5.24 1.45
N HIS A 105 2.79 4.50 0.40
CA HIS A 105 3.67 3.44 -0.11
C HIS A 105 4.99 3.98 -0.66
N ILE A 106 4.98 5.17 -1.26
CA ILE A 106 6.21 5.85 -1.70
C ILE A 106 7.08 6.20 -0.50
N ILE A 107 6.52 6.84 0.51
CA ILE A 107 7.24 7.23 1.74
C ILE A 107 7.76 5.98 2.46
N GLN A 108 6.95 4.93 2.54
CA GLN A 108 7.36 3.66 3.14
C GLN A 108 8.55 3.02 2.40
N ALA A 109 8.53 3.04 1.06
CA ALA A 109 9.64 2.54 0.24
C ALA A 109 10.91 3.36 0.45
N LEU A 110 10.82 4.70 0.46
CA LEU A 110 11.93 5.60 0.74
C LEU A 110 12.53 5.35 2.12
N ASN A 111 11.70 5.25 3.15
CA ASN A 111 12.13 4.97 4.52
C ASN A 111 12.85 3.62 4.64
N ARG A 112 12.37 2.61 3.91
CA ARG A 112 13.01 1.28 3.85
C ARG A 112 14.40 1.37 3.23
N GLU A 113 14.56 2.05 2.10
CA GLU A 113 15.87 2.20 1.44
C GLU A 113 16.83 3.07 2.25
N LEU A 114 16.33 4.13 2.86
CA LEU A 114 17.12 4.96 3.80
C LEU A 114 17.63 4.12 4.98
N ASN A 115 16.76 3.28 5.57
CA ASN A 115 17.16 2.40 6.66
C ASN A 115 18.16 1.31 6.23
N LYS A 116 18.04 0.75 5.02
CA LYS A 116 19.05 -0.16 4.46
C LYS A 116 20.41 0.54 4.32
N THR A 117 20.42 1.77 3.80
CA THR A 117 21.64 2.56 3.64
C THR A 117 22.29 2.87 5.01
N ARG A 118 21.46 3.28 5.98
CA ARG A 118 21.91 3.47 7.37
C ARG A 118 22.56 2.19 7.92
N THR A 119 21.89 1.05 7.78
CA THR A 119 22.39 -0.23 8.30
C THR A 119 23.70 -0.63 7.64
N ARG A 120 23.80 -0.44 6.30
CA ARG A 120 25.05 -0.69 5.57
C ARG A 120 26.20 0.18 6.09
N LYS A 121 25.97 1.49 6.26
CA LYS A 121 26.96 2.42 6.83
C LYS A 121 27.31 2.06 8.27
N MET A 122 26.33 1.75 9.09
CA MET A 122 26.54 1.31 10.47
C MET A 122 27.46 0.08 10.53
N ASN A 123 27.26 -0.92 9.67
CA ASN A 123 28.09 -2.11 9.63
C ASN A 123 29.53 -1.82 9.15
N GLN A 124 29.71 -0.89 8.19
CA GLN A 124 31.04 -0.48 7.72
C GLN A 124 31.89 0.17 8.82
N VAL A 125 31.26 0.93 9.73
CA VAL A 125 31.95 1.64 10.81
C VAL A 125 32.01 0.87 12.13
N ARG A 126 31.43 -0.32 12.19
CA ARG A 126 31.25 -1.12 13.42
C ARG A 126 32.54 -1.27 14.25
N TYR A 127 33.67 -1.51 13.59
CA TYR A 127 34.98 -1.73 14.22
C TYR A 127 35.93 -0.56 14.06
N LYS A 128 35.58 0.45 13.24
CA LYS A 128 36.43 1.61 12.93
C LYS A 128 36.08 2.84 13.78
N ASP A 129 34.74 3.04 13.96
CA ASP A 129 34.21 4.19 14.70
C ASP A 129 33.03 3.75 15.55
N ARG A 130 33.30 3.42 16.79
CA ARG A 130 32.27 2.94 17.73
C ARG A 130 31.26 4.02 18.10
N GLN A 131 31.67 5.29 18.07
CA GLN A 131 30.77 6.40 18.38
C GLN A 131 29.71 6.56 17.27
N LEU A 132 30.16 6.63 16.02
CA LEU A 132 29.27 6.70 14.86
C LEU A 132 28.39 5.47 14.75
N TYR A 133 28.92 4.27 14.98
CA TYR A 133 28.13 3.05 15.04
C TYR A 133 26.98 3.17 16.04
N ASN A 134 27.26 3.65 17.27
CA ASN A 134 26.25 3.80 18.31
C ASN A 134 25.22 4.89 17.98
N LYS A 135 25.63 6.00 17.35
CA LYS A 135 24.72 7.04 16.86
C LYS A 135 23.74 6.46 15.83
N LEU A 136 24.23 5.77 14.81
CA LEU A 136 23.41 5.14 13.76
C LEU A 136 22.51 4.03 14.31
N LYS A 137 22.93 3.30 15.34
CA LYS A 137 22.15 2.24 15.98
C LYS A 137 21.03 2.76 16.86
N ARG A 138 21.29 3.77 17.70
CA ARG A 138 20.33 4.26 18.71
C ARG A 138 19.32 5.27 18.15
N TYR A 139 19.81 6.18 17.30
CA TYR A 139 19.01 7.34 16.88
C TYR A 139 18.45 7.22 15.46
N TRP A 140 18.33 6.00 14.95
CA TRP A 140 17.85 5.76 13.60
C TRP A 140 16.46 6.36 13.33
N LYS A 141 15.58 6.43 14.34
CA LYS A 141 14.26 7.05 14.22
C LYS A 141 14.33 8.54 13.92
N LEU A 142 15.38 9.24 14.34
CA LEU A 142 15.56 10.67 14.03
C LEU A 142 15.83 10.89 12.54
N ILE A 143 16.52 9.94 11.89
CA ILE A 143 16.83 10.02 10.45
C ILE A 143 15.54 9.87 9.60
N LEU A 144 14.53 9.20 10.13
CA LEU A 144 13.26 8.96 9.47
C LEU A 144 12.20 10.01 9.79
N LYS A 145 12.47 10.94 10.70
CA LYS A 145 11.53 12.00 11.05
C LYS A 145 11.54 13.11 10.03
N ASN A 146 10.37 13.68 9.77
CA ASN A 146 10.26 14.93 9.04
C ASN A 146 10.93 16.06 9.86
N ARG A 147 11.46 17.07 9.18
CA ARG A 147 12.10 18.24 9.81
C ARG A 147 11.18 18.91 10.84
N ASP A 148 9.89 19.02 10.54
CA ASP A 148 8.90 19.65 11.41
C ASP A 148 8.62 18.83 12.68
N GLU A 149 8.87 17.51 12.65
CA GLU A 149 8.78 16.62 13.81
C GLU A 149 10.04 16.66 14.69
N LEU A 150 11.11 17.20 14.16
CA LEU A 150 12.33 17.48 14.92
C LEU A 150 12.11 18.81 15.63
N GLN A 151 11.64 18.76 16.90
CA GLN A 151 11.39 19.94 17.73
C GLN A 151 12.62 20.85 17.75
N SER A 152 12.65 21.85 16.88
CA SER A 152 13.76 22.82 16.77
C SER A 152 13.79 23.86 17.89
N TYR A 153 12.68 23.99 18.64
CA TYR A 153 12.52 24.99 19.71
C TYR A 153 12.94 24.51 21.10
N ASN A 154 12.94 23.19 21.35
CA ASN A 154 13.38 22.59 22.61
C ASN A 154 14.58 21.70 22.34
N TYR A 155 15.76 22.14 22.79
CA TYR A 155 16.98 21.32 22.75
C TYR A 155 16.75 20.04 23.55
N LYS A 156 16.71 18.91 22.84
CA LYS A 156 16.69 17.60 23.47
C LYS A 156 18.11 17.06 23.48
N TYR A 157 18.64 16.84 24.69
CA TYR A 157 19.96 16.24 24.87
C TYR A 157 19.99 14.79 24.34
N TYR A 158 20.91 14.51 23.47
CA TYR A 158 21.20 13.16 22.98
C TYR A 158 22.68 12.84 23.28
N ARG A 159 22.90 12.05 24.31
CA ARG A 159 24.23 11.72 24.88
C ARG A 159 25.34 11.38 23.87
N LEU A 160 25.02 10.98 22.66
CA LEU A 160 26.00 10.58 21.65
C LEU A 160 26.27 11.66 20.60
N PHE A 161 25.69 12.86 20.72
CA PHE A 161 25.85 13.95 19.76
C PHE A 161 26.65 15.13 20.33
N ASP A 162 27.18 14.98 21.55
CA ASP A 162 28.13 15.93 22.14
C ASP A 162 29.57 15.65 21.69
#